data_da40c5fba6788c0597ba6a7b0fcfb20c
#
_entry.id   da40c5fba6788c0597ba6a7b0fcfb20c
#
_cell.length_a   1.000
_cell.length_b   1.000
_cell.length_c   1.000
_cell.angle_alpha   90.00
_cell.angle_beta   90.00
_cell.angle_gamma   90.00
#
_symmetry.space_group_name_H-M   'P 1'
#
loop_
_entity.id
_entity.type
_entity.pdbx_description
1 polymer ?
#
loop_
_entity_poly.entity_id
_entity_poly.type
_entity_poly.pdbx_seq_one_letter_code
_entity_poly.pdbx_strand_id
1 'polypeptide(L)'
;ICPIAKEYGAALVVGTIDEDPVEAQAFRRERKLAVAERSVALLTSKYGIPPEDIIIDPLVFPCATGDENYIGGAVETIEGLRLIKEQIPYVKTVLGVSNVSFGLPASAREIVNSVFLYYATKAGLDLAIVNAEKLERFASIPVDERRLAEALLFNTPPASMAGVSEDWREQSREEKIAVNQHNIAAISEHFRGAQARVKKSAAELPLD
;
A
#
# COMPACT_ATOMS: atom_id res chain seq x y z
N ILE A 1 25.40 6.65 -10.92
CA ILE A 1 24.87 6.80 -9.53
C ILE A 1 25.71 5.96 -8.58
N CYS A 2 25.81 4.61 -8.71
CA CYS A 2 26.47 3.71 -7.75
C CYS A 2 27.94 4.06 -7.39
N PRO A 3 28.83 4.42 -8.33
CA PRO A 3 30.19 4.84 -7.98
C PRO A 3 30.24 6.08 -7.09
N ILE A 4 29.37 7.06 -7.38
CA ILE A 4 29.26 8.29 -6.61
C ILE A 4 28.70 8.00 -5.20
N ALA A 5 27.63 7.19 -5.11
CA ALA A 5 27.06 6.81 -3.83
C ALA A 5 28.08 6.12 -2.92
N LYS A 6 28.90 5.22 -3.49
CA LYS A 6 29.99 4.56 -2.78
C LYS A 6 31.07 5.54 -2.32
N GLU A 7 31.49 6.46 -3.19
CA GLU A 7 32.50 7.46 -2.89
C GLU A 7 32.11 8.35 -1.70
N TYR A 8 30.83 8.74 -1.63
CA TYR A 8 30.31 9.62 -0.58
C TYR A 8 29.62 8.90 0.59
N GLY A 9 29.61 7.58 0.59
CA GLY A 9 28.96 6.78 1.65
C GLY A 9 27.44 7.01 1.74
N ALA A 10 26.78 7.18 0.59
CA ALA A 10 25.34 7.43 0.54
C ALA A 10 24.55 6.13 0.48
N ALA A 11 23.47 6.03 1.26
CA ALA A 11 22.48 4.97 1.11
C ALA A 11 21.69 5.14 -0.19
N LEU A 12 21.26 4.02 -0.78
CA LEU A 12 20.53 3.97 -2.04
C LEU A 12 19.11 3.45 -1.83
N VAL A 13 18.12 4.22 -2.27
CA VAL A 13 16.75 3.71 -2.42
C VAL A 13 16.61 3.06 -3.80
N VAL A 14 16.16 1.83 -3.81
CA VAL A 14 16.05 0.98 -5.00
C VAL A 14 14.61 0.51 -5.16
N GLY A 15 13.92 1.06 -6.15
CA GLY A 15 12.56 0.62 -6.51
C GLY A 15 12.58 -0.75 -7.17
N THR A 16 11.55 -1.57 -6.94
CA THR A 16 11.35 -2.83 -7.64
C THR A 16 10.82 -2.60 -9.06
N ILE A 17 11.57 -1.82 -9.83
CA ILE A 17 11.33 -1.52 -11.24
C ILE A 17 12.08 -2.55 -12.09
N ASP A 18 11.37 -3.13 -13.03
CA ASP A 18 11.91 -4.16 -13.91
C ASP A 18 12.31 -3.60 -15.27
N GLU A 19 13.26 -4.26 -15.92
CA GLU A 19 13.56 -4.04 -17.32
C GLU A 19 12.59 -4.75 -18.29
N ASP A 20 11.72 -5.63 -17.77
CA ASP A 20 10.67 -6.23 -18.58
C ASP A 20 9.69 -5.14 -19.06
N PRO A 21 9.54 -4.94 -20.38
CA PRO A 21 8.69 -3.87 -20.92
C PRO A 21 7.19 -4.07 -20.62
N VAL A 22 6.77 -5.28 -20.25
CA VAL A 22 5.38 -5.60 -19.92
C VAL A 22 5.13 -5.45 -18.43
N GLU A 23 6.06 -5.93 -17.59
CA GLU A 23 6.00 -5.87 -16.14
C GLU A 23 6.97 -4.84 -15.55
N ALA A 24 7.17 -3.72 -16.23
CA ALA A 24 8.14 -2.68 -15.89
C ALA A 24 8.11 -2.23 -14.41
N GLN A 25 6.99 -2.44 -13.74
CA GLN A 25 6.85 -2.27 -12.30
C GLN A 25 6.44 -3.61 -11.69
N ALA A 26 7.24 -4.14 -10.77
CA ALA A 26 6.93 -5.41 -10.11
C ALA A 26 5.64 -5.28 -9.31
N PHE A 27 4.53 -5.83 -9.83
CA PHE A 27 3.23 -5.81 -9.17
C PHE A 27 3.12 -6.95 -8.15
N ARG A 28 3.37 -8.19 -8.58
CA ARG A 28 3.21 -9.40 -7.75
C ARG A 28 4.31 -9.52 -6.71
N ARG A 29 3.96 -10.06 -5.54
CA ARG A 29 4.88 -10.24 -4.39
C ARG A 29 6.14 -11.01 -4.76
N GLU A 30 6.00 -12.08 -5.56
CA GLU A 30 7.12 -12.90 -6.00
C GLU A 30 8.07 -12.11 -6.92
N ARG A 31 7.49 -11.26 -7.78
CA ARG A 31 8.28 -10.41 -8.67
C ARG A 31 9.00 -9.28 -7.93
N LYS A 32 8.34 -8.68 -6.94
CA LYS A 32 8.97 -7.68 -6.04
C LYS A 32 10.20 -8.28 -5.36
N LEU A 33 10.08 -9.49 -4.82
CA LEU A 33 11.22 -10.21 -4.22
C LEU A 33 12.33 -10.47 -5.24
N ALA A 34 12.02 -11.04 -6.40
CA ALA A 34 13.01 -11.38 -7.42
C ALA A 34 13.80 -10.15 -7.91
N VAL A 35 13.13 -9.00 -8.10
CA VAL A 35 13.80 -7.75 -8.47
C VAL A 35 14.65 -7.21 -7.31
N ALA A 36 14.18 -7.31 -6.06
CA ALA A 36 14.94 -6.90 -4.89
C ALA A 36 16.22 -7.74 -4.73
N GLU A 37 16.13 -9.08 -4.80
CA GLU A 37 17.28 -10.00 -4.71
C GLU A 37 18.33 -9.71 -5.78
N ARG A 38 17.89 -9.59 -7.04
CA ARG A 38 18.78 -9.25 -8.16
C ARG A 38 19.47 -7.90 -7.95
N SER A 39 18.72 -6.89 -7.50
CA SER A 39 19.25 -5.55 -7.27
C SER A 39 20.27 -5.54 -6.14
N VAL A 40 19.99 -6.20 -5.02
CA VAL A 40 20.91 -6.33 -3.90
C VAL A 40 22.18 -7.07 -4.33
N ALA A 41 22.06 -8.21 -5.02
CA ALA A 41 23.19 -8.96 -5.53
C ALA A 41 24.08 -8.14 -6.46
N LEU A 42 23.48 -7.33 -7.37
CA LEU A 42 24.21 -6.46 -8.28
C LEU A 42 24.93 -5.34 -7.52
N LEU A 43 24.25 -4.66 -6.58
CA LEU A 43 24.81 -3.54 -5.84
C LEU A 43 25.96 -3.97 -4.93
N THR A 44 25.81 -5.11 -4.27
CA THR A 44 26.85 -5.63 -3.37
C THR A 44 28.03 -6.21 -4.15
N SER A 45 27.80 -7.10 -5.12
CA SER A 45 28.87 -7.82 -5.79
C SER A 45 29.64 -6.97 -6.80
N LYS A 46 28.95 -6.15 -7.61
CA LYS A 46 29.56 -5.35 -8.68
C LYS A 46 30.04 -3.98 -8.19
N TYR A 47 29.24 -3.33 -7.34
CA TYR A 47 29.53 -1.95 -6.91
C TYR A 47 30.09 -1.86 -5.51
N GLY A 48 30.04 -2.95 -4.73
CA GLY A 48 30.52 -2.99 -3.37
C GLY A 48 29.80 -2.02 -2.43
N ILE A 49 28.48 -1.83 -2.66
CA ILE A 49 27.62 -1.07 -1.74
C ILE A 49 27.32 -1.98 -0.53
N PRO A 50 27.52 -1.51 0.70
CA PRO A 50 27.17 -2.29 1.88
C PRO A 50 25.67 -2.63 1.91
N PRO A 51 25.26 -3.84 2.28
CA PRO A 51 23.86 -4.23 2.32
C PRO A 51 22.98 -3.33 3.21
N GLU A 52 23.54 -2.83 4.31
CA GLU A 52 22.89 -1.91 5.25
C GLU A 52 22.59 -0.53 4.66
N ASP A 53 23.26 -0.15 3.56
CA ASP A 53 23.05 1.10 2.81
C ASP A 53 22.06 0.91 1.64
N ILE A 54 21.46 -0.28 1.50
CA ILE A 54 20.44 -0.57 0.50
C ILE A 54 19.06 -0.51 1.14
N ILE A 55 18.20 0.33 0.57
CA ILE A 55 16.80 0.52 0.99
C ILE A 55 15.92 0.11 -0.19
N ILE A 56 15.16 -0.97 -0.05
CA ILE A 56 14.26 -1.45 -1.11
C ILE A 56 12.91 -0.73 -1.00
N ASP A 57 12.44 -0.19 -2.12
CA ASP A 57 11.07 0.30 -2.29
C ASP A 57 10.28 -0.72 -3.13
N PRO A 58 9.41 -1.53 -2.50
CA PRO A 58 8.59 -2.52 -3.21
C PRO A 58 7.49 -1.92 -4.07
N LEU A 59 7.37 -0.60 -4.13
CA LEU A 59 6.33 0.17 -4.82
C LEU A 59 4.93 -0.02 -4.23
N VAL A 60 4.18 1.06 -4.16
CA VAL A 60 2.77 1.09 -3.73
C VAL A 60 1.89 1.46 -4.91
N PHE A 61 0.88 0.64 -5.19
CA PHE A 61 -0.10 0.88 -6.24
C PHE A 61 -1.43 1.35 -5.63
N PRO A 62 -2.15 2.26 -6.32
CA PRO A 62 -3.43 2.75 -5.84
C PRO A 62 -4.51 1.66 -5.95
N CYS A 63 -5.22 1.39 -4.86
CA CYS A 63 -6.28 0.37 -4.84
C CYS A 63 -7.70 0.94 -5.07
N ALA A 64 -7.83 2.26 -5.24
CA ALA A 64 -9.13 2.95 -5.28
C ALA A 64 -9.36 3.81 -6.52
N THR A 65 -8.58 3.64 -7.57
CA THR A 65 -8.75 4.36 -8.85
C THR A 65 -9.76 3.69 -9.77
N GLY A 66 -10.13 2.45 -9.51
CA GLY A 66 -10.92 1.62 -10.42
C GLY A 66 -10.12 1.03 -11.59
N ASP A 67 -8.79 1.21 -11.62
CA ASP A 67 -7.94 0.56 -12.61
C ASP A 67 -7.75 -0.91 -12.24
N GLU A 68 -8.22 -1.78 -13.13
CA GLU A 68 -8.20 -3.24 -12.95
C GLU A 68 -6.78 -3.80 -12.76
N ASN A 69 -5.78 -3.14 -13.34
CA ASN A 69 -4.37 -3.57 -13.24
C ASN A 69 -3.81 -3.45 -11.82
N TYR A 70 -4.42 -2.63 -10.96
CA TYR A 70 -3.94 -2.38 -9.60
C TYR A 70 -4.78 -3.04 -8.51
N ILE A 71 -5.82 -3.80 -8.87
CA ILE A 71 -6.63 -4.54 -7.89
C ILE A 71 -5.73 -5.58 -7.18
N GLY A 72 -5.79 -5.60 -5.84
CA GLY A 72 -4.91 -6.45 -5.01
C GLY A 72 -3.50 -5.88 -4.78
N GLY A 73 -3.15 -4.72 -5.38
CA GLY A 73 -1.83 -4.12 -5.25
C GLY A 73 -1.40 -3.83 -3.82
N ALA A 74 -2.33 -3.47 -2.94
CA ALA A 74 -2.04 -3.23 -1.53
C ALA A 74 -1.59 -4.51 -0.82
N VAL A 75 -2.34 -5.62 -0.97
CA VAL A 75 -1.97 -6.91 -0.37
C VAL A 75 -0.69 -7.48 -0.99
N GLU A 76 -0.49 -7.33 -2.30
CA GLU A 76 0.76 -7.74 -2.96
C GLU A 76 1.98 -6.95 -2.46
N THR A 77 1.81 -5.69 -2.10
CA THR A 77 2.88 -4.89 -1.50
C THR A 77 3.17 -5.32 -0.06
N ILE A 78 2.15 -5.56 0.77
CA ILE A 78 2.29 -6.04 2.15
C ILE A 78 3.01 -7.41 2.18
N GLU A 79 2.56 -8.35 1.35
CA GLU A 79 3.18 -9.68 1.28
C GLU A 79 4.55 -9.65 0.60
N GLY A 80 4.77 -8.76 -0.37
CA GLY A 80 6.08 -8.52 -0.96
C GLY A 80 7.10 -8.01 0.06
N LEU A 81 6.68 -7.08 0.94
CA LEU A 81 7.49 -6.64 2.08
C LEU A 81 7.87 -7.82 2.98
N ARG A 82 6.89 -8.66 3.33
CA ARG A 82 7.14 -9.84 4.19
C ARG A 82 8.18 -10.76 3.58
N LEU A 83 8.02 -11.11 2.30
CA LEU A 83 8.97 -11.96 1.58
C LEU A 83 10.36 -11.34 1.52
N ILE A 84 10.48 -10.04 1.23
CA ILE A 84 11.77 -9.34 1.20
C ILE A 84 12.45 -9.41 2.57
N LYS A 85 11.72 -9.14 3.66
CA LYS A 85 12.30 -9.18 5.02
C LYS A 85 12.66 -10.60 5.48
N GLU A 86 11.96 -11.63 4.99
CA GLU A 86 12.28 -13.04 5.27
C GLU A 86 13.52 -13.52 4.50
N GLN A 87 13.64 -13.15 3.22
CA GLN A 87 14.70 -13.65 2.34
C GLN A 87 15.99 -12.81 2.38
N ILE A 88 15.86 -11.49 2.54
CA ILE A 88 16.98 -10.54 2.60
C ILE A 88 16.86 -9.61 3.82
N PRO A 89 16.90 -10.16 5.06
CA PRO A 89 16.57 -9.42 6.28
C PRO A 89 17.52 -8.26 6.62
N TYR A 90 18.68 -8.22 5.98
CA TYR A 90 19.73 -7.24 6.23
C TYR A 90 19.55 -5.91 5.45
N VAL A 91 18.64 -5.86 4.48
CA VAL A 91 18.31 -4.60 3.80
C VAL A 91 17.17 -3.88 4.52
N LYS A 92 17.11 -2.55 4.32
CA LYS A 92 15.97 -1.75 4.77
C LYS A 92 14.88 -1.70 3.70
N THR A 93 13.67 -1.35 4.12
CA THR A 93 12.53 -1.16 3.23
C THR A 93 11.91 0.21 3.44
N VAL A 94 11.37 0.82 2.36
CA VAL A 94 10.65 2.09 2.40
C VAL A 94 9.41 2.04 1.53
N LEU A 95 8.35 2.72 1.92
CA LEU A 95 7.13 2.88 1.11
C LEU A 95 6.64 4.33 1.08
N GLY A 96 6.23 4.79 -0.10
CA GLY A 96 5.39 5.97 -0.29
C GLY A 96 3.92 5.63 0.00
N VAL A 97 3.53 5.64 1.28
CA VAL A 97 2.27 5.08 1.77
C VAL A 97 1.03 5.70 1.11
N SER A 98 1.01 7.01 0.93
CA SER A 98 -0.20 7.73 0.47
C SER A 98 -0.64 7.38 -0.95
N ASN A 99 0.20 6.69 -1.72
CA ASN A 99 -0.15 6.24 -3.06
C ASN A 99 -1.29 5.20 -3.06
N VAL A 100 -1.37 4.35 -2.03
CA VAL A 100 -2.40 3.31 -1.91
C VAL A 100 -3.83 3.84 -1.99
N SER A 101 -4.05 5.06 -1.49
CA SER A 101 -5.38 5.66 -1.32
C SER A 101 -5.79 6.66 -2.41
N PHE A 102 -5.02 6.78 -3.50
CA PHE A 102 -5.42 7.65 -4.62
C PHE A 102 -6.79 7.26 -5.16
N GLY A 103 -7.61 8.28 -5.46
CA GLY A 103 -8.99 8.13 -5.92
C GLY A 103 -10.04 8.30 -4.82
N LEU A 104 -9.66 8.21 -3.53
CA LEU A 104 -10.58 8.37 -2.41
C LEU A 104 -10.74 9.83 -1.96
N PRO A 105 -11.88 10.15 -1.29
CA PRO A 105 -12.04 11.41 -0.55
C PRO A 105 -10.95 11.58 0.53
N ALA A 106 -10.57 12.83 0.86
CA ALA A 106 -9.45 13.13 1.76
C ALA A 106 -9.54 12.44 3.12
N SER A 107 -10.71 12.43 3.76
CA SER A 107 -10.93 11.77 5.05
C SER A 107 -10.81 10.23 4.96
N ALA A 108 -11.31 9.62 3.89
CA ALA A 108 -11.12 8.20 3.64
C ALA A 108 -9.64 7.84 3.42
N ARG A 109 -8.89 8.73 2.74
CA ARG A 109 -7.45 8.54 2.52
C ARG A 109 -6.65 8.47 3.81
N GLU A 110 -6.97 9.31 4.79
CA GLU A 110 -6.28 9.32 6.08
C GLU A 110 -6.43 7.97 6.79
N ILE A 111 -7.64 7.41 6.80
CA ILE A 111 -7.93 6.11 7.38
C ILE A 111 -7.25 4.96 6.60
N VAL A 112 -7.38 4.93 5.27
CA VAL A 112 -6.77 3.87 4.44
C VAL A 112 -5.24 3.90 4.56
N ASN A 113 -4.61 5.08 4.55
CA ASN A 113 -3.17 5.21 4.74
C ASN A 113 -2.72 4.68 6.11
N SER A 114 -3.48 4.98 7.16
CA SER A 114 -3.18 4.55 8.54
C SER A 114 -3.31 3.03 8.69
N VAL A 115 -4.37 2.44 8.12
CA VAL A 115 -4.57 0.98 8.13
C VAL A 115 -3.51 0.27 7.30
N PHE A 116 -3.20 0.78 6.10
CA PHE A 116 -2.15 0.23 5.26
C PHE A 116 -0.77 0.26 5.94
N LEU A 117 -0.41 1.40 6.54
CA LEU A 117 0.84 1.55 7.29
C LEU A 117 0.94 0.55 8.44
N TYR A 118 -0.15 0.32 9.16
CA TYR A 118 -0.18 -0.68 10.24
C TYR A 118 0.16 -2.09 9.72
N TYR A 119 -0.46 -2.54 8.63
CA TYR A 119 -0.17 -3.85 8.04
C TYR A 119 1.22 -3.94 7.43
N ALA A 120 1.68 -2.88 6.75
CA ALA A 120 3.03 -2.79 6.22
C ALA A 120 4.09 -2.87 7.33
N THR A 121 3.87 -2.17 8.45
CA THR A 121 4.76 -2.23 9.63
C THR A 121 4.80 -3.65 10.22
N LYS A 122 3.66 -4.34 10.32
CA LYS A 122 3.62 -5.75 10.73
C LYS A 122 4.33 -6.70 9.76
N ALA A 123 4.37 -6.35 8.48
CA ALA A 123 5.10 -7.11 7.47
C ALA A 123 6.61 -6.82 7.47
N GLY A 124 7.09 -5.85 8.27
CA GLY A 124 8.50 -5.55 8.43
C GLY A 124 8.98 -4.26 7.75
N LEU A 125 8.08 -3.32 7.44
CA LEU A 125 8.45 -2.01 6.91
C LEU A 125 9.36 -1.26 7.89
N ASP A 126 10.52 -0.80 7.40
CA ASP A 126 11.48 -0.03 8.21
C ASP A 126 11.22 1.48 8.14
N LEU A 127 10.89 2.02 6.96
CA LEU A 127 10.76 3.45 6.68
C LEU A 127 9.47 3.74 5.92
N ALA A 128 8.84 4.88 6.19
CA ALA A 128 7.63 5.31 5.50
C ALA A 128 7.68 6.78 5.12
N ILE A 129 7.32 7.11 3.88
CA ILE A 129 7.09 8.48 3.43
C ILE A 129 5.59 8.76 3.60
N VAL A 130 5.25 9.62 4.56
CA VAL A 130 3.88 9.90 4.99
C VAL A 130 3.71 11.37 5.38
N ASN A 131 2.46 11.86 5.36
CA ASN A 131 2.10 13.06 6.10
C ASN A 131 1.75 12.64 7.54
N ALA A 132 2.66 12.84 8.48
CA ALA A 132 2.53 12.40 9.87
C ALA A 132 1.34 13.06 10.61
N GLU A 133 0.96 14.28 10.23
CA GLU A 133 -0.18 15.00 10.82
C GLU A 133 -1.53 14.36 10.48
N LYS A 134 -1.57 13.55 9.42
CA LYS A 134 -2.78 12.91 8.88
C LYS A 134 -2.86 11.41 9.15
N LEU A 135 -2.01 10.91 10.02
CA LEU A 135 -2.03 9.51 10.42
C LEU A 135 -2.76 9.34 11.75
N GLU A 136 -3.63 8.35 11.78
CA GLU A 136 -4.29 7.90 13.00
C GLU A 136 -3.66 6.62 13.55
N ARG A 137 -3.71 6.45 14.86
CA ARG A 137 -3.32 5.18 15.48
C ARG A 137 -4.36 4.12 15.12
N PHE A 138 -3.94 2.98 14.62
CA PHE A 138 -4.82 1.88 14.20
C PHE A 138 -5.90 1.52 15.26
N ALA A 139 -5.52 1.48 16.54
CA ALA A 139 -6.43 1.17 17.63
C ALA A 139 -7.48 2.27 17.90
N SER A 140 -7.22 3.51 17.46
CA SER A 140 -8.13 4.65 17.63
C SER A 140 -9.14 4.79 16.50
N ILE A 141 -8.91 4.11 15.35
CA ILE A 141 -9.81 4.14 14.19
C ILE A 141 -11.10 3.38 14.54
N PRO A 142 -12.29 3.97 14.31
CA PRO A 142 -13.56 3.27 14.49
C PRO A 142 -13.59 1.92 13.77
N VAL A 143 -14.24 0.93 14.39
CA VAL A 143 -14.21 -0.46 13.88
C VAL A 143 -14.82 -0.58 12.48
N ASP A 144 -15.88 0.17 12.20
CA ASP A 144 -16.55 0.22 10.90
C ASP A 144 -15.67 0.84 9.82
N GLU A 145 -15.01 1.96 10.10
CA GLU A 145 -14.06 2.60 9.18
C GLU A 145 -12.85 1.72 8.90
N ARG A 146 -12.33 1.08 9.94
CA ARG A 146 -11.24 0.12 9.82
C ARG A 146 -11.61 -1.06 8.93
N ARG A 147 -12.82 -1.65 9.11
CA ARG A 147 -13.31 -2.75 8.27
C ARG A 147 -13.47 -2.35 6.81
N LEU A 148 -13.96 -1.14 6.54
CA LEU A 148 -14.06 -0.62 5.17
C LEU A 148 -12.69 -0.46 4.53
N ALA A 149 -11.71 0.06 5.26
CA ALA A 149 -10.33 0.18 4.78
C ALA A 149 -9.68 -1.19 4.52
N GLU A 150 -9.84 -2.14 5.44
CA GLU A 150 -9.35 -3.51 5.30
C GLU A 150 -9.98 -4.21 4.09
N ALA A 151 -11.31 -4.11 3.92
CA ALA A 151 -12.01 -4.69 2.78
C ALA A 151 -11.46 -4.15 1.44
N LEU A 152 -11.19 -2.86 1.35
CA LEU A 152 -10.60 -2.25 0.16
C LEU A 152 -9.15 -2.72 -0.07
N LEU A 153 -8.31 -2.70 0.97
CA LEU A 153 -6.89 -3.06 0.87
C LEU A 153 -6.68 -4.53 0.46
N PHE A 154 -7.48 -5.43 1.02
CA PHE A 154 -7.39 -6.88 0.79
C PHE A 154 -8.33 -7.38 -0.30
N ASN A 155 -9.11 -6.51 -0.91
CA ASN A 155 -10.18 -6.85 -1.88
C ASN A 155 -11.12 -7.93 -1.34
N THR A 156 -11.54 -7.80 -0.07
CA THR A 156 -12.42 -8.74 0.60
C THR A 156 -13.86 -8.55 0.12
N PRO A 157 -14.58 -9.62 -0.28
CA PRO A 157 -15.95 -9.51 -0.74
C PRO A 157 -16.89 -9.16 0.41
N PRO A 158 -17.94 -8.34 0.16
CA PRO A 158 -19.00 -8.11 1.13
C PRO A 158 -19.87 -9.37 1.30
N ALA A 159 -20.58 -9.47 2.43
CA ALA A 159 -21.48 -10.60 2.70
C ALA A 159 -22.56 -10.82 1.63
N SER A 160 -22.92 -9.79 0.86
CA SER A 160 -23.87 -9.87 -0.27
C SER A 160 -23.31 -10.61 -1.48
N MET A 161 -22.00 -10.83 -1.57
CA MET A 161 -21.32 -11.59 -2.62
C MET A 161 -20.96 -13.00 -2.13
N ALA A 162 -21.95 -13.72 -1.62
CA ALA A 162 -21.74 -15.08 -1.11
C ALA A 162 -21.16 -16.02 -2.17
N GLY A 163 -20.13 -16.77 -1.80
CA GLY A 163 -19.42 -17.71 -2.68
C GLY A 163 -18.20 -17.14 -3.38
N VAL A 164 -17.94 -15.83 -3.32
CA VAL A 164 -16.69 -15.24 -3.77
C VAL A 164 -15.61 -15.50 -2.72
N SER A 165 -14.39 -15.91 -3.14
CA SER A 165 -13.28 -16.19 -2.23
C SER A 165 -12.82 -14.92 -1.49
N GLU A 166 -12.49 -15.08 -0.21
CA GLU A 166 -11.84 -14.01 0.57
C GLU A 166 -10.40 -13.77 0.11
N ASP A 167 -9.73 -14.79 -0.44
CA ASP A 167 -8.43 -14.62 -1.08
C ASP A 167 -8.62 -14.01 -2.48
N TRP A 168 -8.23 -12.75 -2.64
CA TRP A 168 -8.34 -12.04 -3.90
C TRP A 168 -7.64 -12.75 -5.07
N ARG A 169 -6.63 -13.57 -4.83
CA ARG A 169 -5.89 -14.30 -5.87
C ARG A 169 -6.75 -15.41 -6.50
N GLU A 170 -7.68 -15.97 -5.73
CA GLU A 170 -8.60 -17.04 -6.17
C GLU A 170 -9.85 -16.48 -6.86
N GLN A 171 -10.13 -15.16 -6.71
CA GLN A 171 -11.26 -14.52 -7.39
C GLN A 171 -11.03 -14.49 -8.90
N SER A 172 -12.09 -14.72 -9.68
CA SER A 172 -12.09 -14.45 -11.11
C SER A 172 -11.85 -12.97 -11.42
N ARG A 173 -11.55 -12.62 -12.66
CA ARG A 173 -11.36 -11.22 -13.06
C ARG A 173 -12.59 -10.37 -12.77
N GLU A 174 -13.77 -10.89 -13.11
CA GLU A 174 -15.05 -10.23 -12.93
C GLU A 174 -15.36 -10.03 -11.44
N GLU A 175 -15.10 -11.04 -10.61
CA GLU A 175 -15.26 -10.95 -9.16
C GLU A 175 -14.33 -9.91 -8.56
N LYS A 176 -13.04 -9.90 -8.94
CA LYS A 176 -12.06 -8.88 -8.49
C LYS A 176 -12.55 -7.46 -8.75
N ILE A 177 -13.05 -7.21 -9.95
CA ILE A 177 -13.57 -5.90 -10.35
C ILE A 177 -14.81 -5.55 -9.54
N ALA A 178 -15.78 -6.45 -9.45
CA ALA A 178 -17.03 -6.21 -8.73
C ALA A 178 -16.78 -5.94 -7.24
N VAL A 179 -15.92 -6.72 -6.59
CA VAL A 179 -15.53 -6.54 -5.19
C VAL A 179 -14.82 -5.20 -4.98
N ASN A 180 -13.86 -4.87 -5.83
CA ASN A 180 -13.12 -3.60 -5.72
C ASN A 180 -14.05 -2.38 -5.88
N GLN A 181 -14.91 -2.40 -6.90
CA GLN A 181 -15.89 -1.32 -7.13
C GLN A 181 -16.85 -1.16 -5.95
N HIS A 182 -17.33 -2.27 -5.37
CA HIS A 182 -18.16 -2.24 -4.18
C HIS A 182 -17.41 -1.60 -3.00
N ASN A 183 -16.19 -2.02 -2.73
CA ASN A 183 -15.40 -1.52 -1.60
C ASN A 183 -15.05 -0.03 -1.75
N ILE A 184 -14.72 0.42 -2.97
CA ILE A 184 -14.50 1.85 -3.27
C ILE A 184 -15.79 2.65 -3.01
N ALA A 185 -16.93 2.16 -3.48
CA ALA A 185 -18.22 2.83 -3.28
C ALA A 185 -18.58 2.91 -1.80
N ALA A 186 -18.49 1.79 -1.06
CA ALA A 186 -18.84 1.71 0.35
C ALA A 186 -18.04 2.69 1.22
N ILE A 187 -16.71 2.70 1.08
CA ILE A 187 -15.86 3.61 1.86
C ILE A 187 -16.09 5.07 1.45
N SER A 188 -16.26 5.35 0.16
CA SER A 188 -16.48 6.70 -0.32
C SER A 188 -17.82 7.27 0.13
N GLU A 189 -18.86 6.46 0.19
CA GLU A 189 -20.19 6.85 0.67
C GLU A 189 -20.19 7.11 2.18
N HIS A 190 -19.55 6.22 2.96
CA HIS A 190 -19.40 6.39 4.40
C HIS A 190 -18.82 7.77 4.75
N PHE A 191 -17.71 8.14 4.13
CA PHE A 191 -17.02 9.40 4.43
C PHE A 191 -17.72 10.64 3.86
N ARG A 192 -18.40 10.53 2.72
CA ARG A 192 -19.26 11.62 2.23
C ARG A 192 -20.46 11.88 3.15
N GLY A 193 -21.06 10.81 3.67
CA GLY A 193 -22.15 10.91 4.64
C GLY A 193 -21.72 11.52 5.97
N ALA A 194 -20.53 11.20 6.47
CA ALA A 194 -19.97 11.78 7.68
C ALA A 194 -19.72 13.30 7.55
N GLN A 195 -19.13 13.76 6.44
CA GLN A 195 -18.93 15.19 6.17
C GLN A 195 -20.24 15.96 6.04
N ALA A 196 -21.28 15.37 5.45
CA ALA A 196 -22.60 15.98 5.34
C ALA A 196 -23.27 16.16 6.72
N ARG A 197 -23.11 15.19 7.64
CA ARG A 197 -23.63 15.27 9.03
C ARG A 197 -22.92 16.37 9.81
N VAL A 198 -21.58 16.49 9.73
CA VAL A 198 -20.82 17.54 10.40
C VAL A 198 -21.23 18.93 9.89
N LYS A 199 -21.38 19.11 8.58
CA LYS A 199 -21.85 20.38 8.01
C LYS A 199 -23.27 20.74 8.46
N LYS A 200 -24.16 19.76 8.58
CA LYS A 200 -25.53 19.96 9.04
C LYS A 200 -25.57 20.35 10.51
N SER A 201 -24.80 19.67 11.39
CA SER A 201 -24.73 20.02 12.81
C SER A 201 -24.10 21.39 13.05
N ALA A 202 -23.09 21.78 12.27
CA ALA A 202 -22.48 23.11 12.34
C ALA A 202 -23.43 24.24 11.87
N ALA A 203 -24.34 23.95 10.94
CA ALA A 203 -25.35 24.91 10.48
C ALA A 203 -26.54 25.05 11.45
N GLU A 204 -26.72 24.08 12.37
CA GLU A 204 -27.79 24.09 13.38
C GLU A 204 -27.35 24.72 14.72
N LEU A 205 -26.06 25.12 14.86
CA LEU A 205 -25.60 25.88 16.02
C LEU A 205 -26.09 27.33 15.91
N PRO A 206 -26.81 27.86 16.93
CA PRO A 206 -27.22 29.27 16.91
C PRO A 206 -25.96 30.16 16.85
N LEU A 207 -26.02 31.15 15.99
CA LEU A 207 -25.06 32.24 15.96
C LEU A 207 -25.37 33.14 17.18
N ASP A 208 -24.59 32.99 18.26
CA ASP A 208 -24.55 33.96 19.35
C ASP A 208 -23.70 35.16 18.95
#